data_836cd1bb77a96b258262788496d95095
#
_entry.id   836cd1bb77a96b258262788496d95095
#
_cell.length_a   1.000
_cell.length_b   1.000
_cell.length_c   1.000
_cell.angle_alpha   90.00
_cell.angle_beta   90.00
_cell.angle_gamma   90.00
#
_symmetry.space_group_name_H-M   'P 1'
#
loop_
_entity.id
_entity.type
_entity.pdbx_description
1 polymer ?
#
loop_
_entity_poly.entity_id
_entity_poly.type
_entity_poly.pdbx_seq_one_letter_code
_entity_poly.pdbx_strand_id
1 'polypeptide(L)'
;DLIATFMERNFGANGFYASPTAKDQYEETQASLIGLSSSFEKYNVVFKPKLYWTRGQDMYEFIRDRPEIYRNLHITNKIGGALDASYRSNAGITGVGLDLARVSIASNNLGNHDRTMLTGFLEHRFHFFDDQFDLTPGIAATYFSDFGFHAFPGIDLGYELKDNFKVYGNMGYTYRIPTYTDLYYTSPTTIGNADLEPESALTEEIGFKWNSSRFFVDFAAFYRSADNLIDYVKENEDDPWQSQNIQNVSTLGLESTVDYRFSLLNYPQLIRFGYAYLKDDIKNSDFNFSQYSLNSMKHQVNVSLESQLINWLQQSIAFRFVERPDGTNYQVVDAKLTGKIKGVELSAAFNNIFSEAYTETNLVPMPEFNFLVGLSYIFN
;
A
#
# COMPACT_ATOMS: atom_id res chain seq x y z
N ASP A 1 13.92 18.09 -13.44
CA ASP A 1 12.57 18.22 -12.87
C ASP A 1 12.67 18.71 -11.44
N LEU A 2 11.79 19.64 -11.07
CA LEU A 2 11.57 20.12 -9.70
C LEU A 2 10.11 19.86 -9.33
N ILE A 3 9.88 19.23 -8.19
CA ILE A 3 8.56 19.08 -7.60
C ILE A 3 8.53 19.72 -6.22
N ALA A 4 7.48 20.48 -5.91
CA ALA A 4 7.21 20.99 -4.59
C ALA A 4 5.71 20.85 -4.31
N THR A 5 5.37 20.25 -3.18
CA THR A 5 3.98 20.08 -2.75
C THR A 5 3.81 20.42 -1.29
N PHE A 6 2.64 20.96 -0.97
CA PHE A 6 2.18 21.14 0.40
C PHE A 6 0.73 20.70 0.49
N MET A 7 0.40 19.96 1.52
CA MET A 7 -0.95 19.49 1.80
C MET A 7 -1.26 19.66 3.27
N GLU A 8 -2.45 20.12 3.57
CA GLU A 8 -3.00 20.21 4.93
C GLU A 8 -4.38 19.56 4.96
N ARG A 9 -4.67 18.84 6.03
CA ARG A 9 -5.96 18.17 6.26
C ARG A 9 -6.34 18.28 7.72
N ASN A 10 -7.63 18.54 7.97
CA ASN A 10 -8.23 18.66 9.29
C ASN A 10 -9.52 17.84 9.28
N PHE A 11 -9.64 16.85 10.19
CA PHE A 11 -10.78 15.94 10.18
C PHE A 11 -11.07 15.33 11.56
N GLY A 12 -12.29 14.82 11.74
CA GLY A 12 -12.64 14.00 12.88
C GLY A 12 -12.04 12.60 12.72
N ALA A 13 -11.33 12.12 13.74
CA ALA A 13 -10.67 10.81 13.75
C ALA A 13 -11.46 9.77 14.57
N ASN A 14 -12.77 9.85 14.57
CA ASN A 14 -13.69 9.13 15.44
C ASN A 14 -13.40 7.62 15.53
N GLY A 15 -13.02 7.15 16.72
CA GLY A 15 -12.83 5.73 17.03
C GLY A 15 -11.57 5.08 16.44
N PHE A 16 -10.79 5.78 15.61
CA PHE A 16 -9.70 5.18 14.86
C PHE A 16 -8.52 4.77 15.77
N TYR A 17 -8.08 5.66 16.68
CA TYR A 17 -6.88 5.46 17.47
C TYR A 17 -7.13 4.94 18.89
N ALA A 18 -8.36 4.94 19.40
CA ALA A 18 -8.66 4.49 20.75
C ALA A 18 -9.68 3.37 20.77
N SER A 19 -10.95 3.72 20.76
CA SER A 19 -12.05 2.76 20.69
C SER A 19 -13.15 3.28 19.79
N PRO A 20 -13.99 2.39 19.21
CA PRO A 20 -15.12 2.81 18.37
C PRO A 20 -16.13 3.73 19.08
N THR A 21 -16.11 3.79 20.41
CA THR A 21 -16.98 4.66 21.21
C THR A 21 -16.44 6.07 21.41
N ALA A 22 -15.16 6.32 21.15
CA ALA A 22 -14.53 7.63 21.25
C ALA A 22 -14.90 8.46 20.01
N LYS A 23 -15.80 9.46 20.16
CA LYS A 23 -16.41 10.19 19.04
C LYS A 23 -15.93 11.62 18.86
N ASP A 24 -15.17 12.17 19.81
CA ASP A 24 -14.73 13.56 19.81
C ASP A 24 -13.27 13.74 19.38
N GLN A 25 -12.71 12.72 18.73
CA GLN A 25 -11.33 12.72 18.28
C GLN A 25 -11.15 13.63 17.06
N TYR A 26 -10.01 14.30 17.02
CA TYR A 26 -9.66 15.25 15.96
C TYR A 26 -8.20 15.09 15.55
N GLU A 27 -7.94 15.30 14.26
CA GLU A 27 -6.60 15.19 13.70
C GLU A 27 -6.33 16.29 12.69
N GLU A 28 -5.12 16.85 12.77
CA GLU A 28 -4.57 17.77 11.78
C GLU A 28 -3.28 17.20 11.22
N THR A 29 -3.22 17.08 9.90
CA THR A 29 -2.02 16.59 9.22
C THR A 29 -1.49 17.61 8.24
N GLN A 30 -0.17 17.75 8.17
CA GLN A 30 0.53 18.52 7.15
C GLN A 30 1.57 17.65 6.48
N ALA A 31 1.68 17.74 5.17
CA ALA A 31 2.72 17.07 4.40
C ALA A 31 3.37 18.03 3.41
N SER A 32 4.70 18.06 3.40
CA SER A 32 5.50 18.83 2.45
C SER A 32 6.48 17.89 1.74
N LEU A 33 6.68 18.12 0.45
CA LEU A 33 7.70 17.44 -0.34
C LEU A 33 8.40 18.44 -1.25
N ILE A 34 9.73 18.41 -1.27
CA ILE A 34 10.56 19.07 -2.27
C ILE A 34 11.47 17.99 -2.87
N GLY A 35 11.45 17.87 -4.18
CA GLY A 35 12.28 16.93 -4.92
C GLY A 35 12.91 17.57 -6.14
N LEU A 36 14.20 17.33 -6.33
CA LEU A 36 14.95 17.71 -7.52
C LEU A 36 15.49 16.43 -8.16
N SER A 37 15.21 16.22 -9.42
CA SER A 37 15.74 15.10 -10.18
C SER A 37 16.20 15.52 -11.56
N SER A 38 17.17 14.80 -12.09
CA SER A 38 17.64 14.95 -13.46
C SER A 38 17.84 13.58 -14.11
N SER A 39 17.86 13.55 -15.44
CA SER A 39 18.17 12.35 -16.20
C SER A 39 19.17 12.72 -17.28
N PHE A 40 20.32 12.07 -17.26
CA PHE A 40 21.37 12.22 -18.24
C PHE A 40 21.53 10.90 -19.01
N GLU A 41 21.43 10.96 -20.31
CA GLU A 41 21.64 9.80 -21.17
C GLU A 41 22.87 10.05 -22.04
N LYS A 42 23.81 9.10 -22.00
CA LYS A 42 24.98 9.12 -22.85
C LYS A 42 25.33 7.70 -23.27
N TYR A 43 25.31 7.48 -24.59
CA TYR A 43 25.48 6.15 -25.17
C TYR A 43 24.43 5.18 -24.60
N ASN A 44 24.91 4.11 -23.96
CA ASN A 44 24.05 3.06 -23.38
C ASN A 44 23.84 3.22 -21.87
N VAL A 45 24.24 4.37 -21.29
CA VAL A 45 24.10 4.65 -19.86
C VAL A 45 23.07 5.74 -19.65
N VAL A 46 22.11 5.48 -18.76
CA VAL A 46 21.20 6.48 -18.21
C VAL A 46 21.55 6.69 -16.75
N PHE A 47 21.68 7.95 -16.35
CA PHE A 47 22.11 8.36 -15.02
C PHE A 47 21.06 9.30 -14.41
N LYS A 48 20.56 9.00 -13.21
CA LYS A 48 19.43 9.69 -12.57
C LYS A 48 19.74 10.12 -11.15
N PRO A 49 20.39 11.28 -10.95
CA PRO A 49 20.56 11.86 -9.63
C PRO A 49 19.22 12.43 -9.11
N LYS A 50 19.00 12.28 -7.80
CA LYS A 50 17.83 12.80 -7.09
C LYS A 50 18.26 13.40 -5.75
N LEU A 51 17.62 14.51 -5.36
CA LEU A 51 17.67 15.07 -4.02
C LEU A 51 16.23 15.25 -3.55
N TYR A 52 15.96 14.95 -2.30
CA TYR A 52 14.61 15.05 -1.78
C TYR A 52 14.57 15.43 -0.30
N TRP A 53 13.53 16.12 0.06
CA TRP A 53 13.12 16.38 1.43
C TRP A 53 11.63 16.22 1.57
N THR A 54 11.22 15.49 2.61
CA THR A 54 9.81 15.37 3.01
C THR A 54 9.66 15.75 4.47
N ARG A 55 8.56 16.40 4.80
CA ARG A 55 8.16 16.71 6.15
C ARG A 55 6.71 16.30 6.35
N GLY A 56 6.47 15.52 7.38
CA GLY A 56 5.13 15.21 7.88
C GLY A 56 4.94 15.84 9.24
N GLN A 57 3.77 16.39 9.50
CA GLN A 57 3.31 16.77 10.83
C GLN A 57 1.95 16.13 11.03
N ASP A 58 1.77 15.54 12.20
CA ASP A 58 0.55 14.89 12.63
C ASP A 58 0.26 15.32 14.06
N MET A 59 -0.88 15.96 14.24
CA MET A 59 -1.39 16.40 15.52
C MET A 59 -2.73 15.73 15.77
N TYR A 60 -2.78 14.91 16.81
CA TYR A 60 -3.98 14.19 17.24
C TYR A 60 -4.46 14.70 18.60
N GLU A 61 -5.77 14.90 18.75
CA GLU A 61 -6.45 15.26 19.98
C GLU A 61 -7.54 14.24 20.31
N PHE A 62 -7.50 13.70 21.53
CA PHE A 62 -8.48 12.71 21.97
C PHE A 62 -9.88 13.32 22.19
N ILE A 63 -9.92 14.56 22.70
CA ILE A 63 -11.14 15.37 22.82
C ILE A 63 -10.85 16.72 22.19
N ARG A 64 -11.45 17.03 21.07
CA ARG A 64 -11.19 18.22 20.26
C ARG A 64 -11.24 19.53 21.02
N ASP A 65 -12.23 19.68 21.91
CA ASP A 65 -12.43 20.94 22.68
C ASP A 65 -11.63 20.97 23.99
N ARG A 66 -10.87 19.90 24.29
CA ARG A 66 -10.05 19.77 25.51
C ARG A 66 -8.71 19.06 25.22
N PRO A 67 -7.82 19.71 24.44
CA PRO A 67 -6.53 19.12 24.04
C PRO A 67 -5.59 18.86 25.23
N GLU A 68 -5.81 19.48 26.38
CA GLU A 68 -5.06 19.26 27.61
C GLU A 68 -5.24 17.85 28.21
N ILE A 69 -6.30 17.12 27.84
CA ILE A 69 -6.54 15.75 28.32
C ILE A 69 -5.57 14.78 27.68
N TYR A 70 -5.45 14.82 26.33
CA TYR A 70 -4.50 14.03 25.60
C TYR A 70 -4.30 14.59 24.20
N ARG A 71 -3.07 14.93 23.87
CA ARG A 71 -2.66 15.43 22.56
C ARG A 71 -1.31 14.85 22.18
N ASN A 72 -1.22 14.32 20.97
CA ASN A 72 0.04 13.93 20.33
C ASN A 72 0.38 14.92 19.22
N LEU A 73 1.67 15.22 19.11
CA LEU A 73 2.23 15.97 18.00
C LEU A 73 3.51 15.26 17.53
N HIS A 74 3.50 14.77 16.30
CA HIS A 74 4.61 14.14 15.66
C HIS A 74 5.08 14.97 14.47
N ILE A 75 6.36 15.34 14.44
CA ILE A 75 6.98 16.03 13.31
C ILE A 75 8.08 15.15 12.76
N THR A 76 7.92 14.65 11.56
CA THR A 76 8.89 13.80 10.87
C THR A 76 9.56 14.57 9.75
N ASN A 77 10.85 14.35 9.54
CA ASN A 77 11.59 14.83 8.39
C ASN A 77 12.39 13.68 7.78
N LYS A 78 12.42 13.62 6.46
CA LYS A 78 13.33 12.76 5.71
C LYS A 78 14.04 13.62 4.67
N ILE A 79 15.37 13.65 4.73
CA ILE A 79 16.22 14.28 3.73
C ILE A 79 17.14 13.23 3.13
N GLY A 80 17.33 13.23 1.83
CA GLY A 80 18.21 12.27 1.19
C GLY A 80 18.60 12.65 -0.23
N GLY A 81 19.51 11.84 -0.75
CA GLY A 81 19.96 11.91 -2.13
C GLY A 81 20.23 10.52 -2.69
N ALA A 82 19.78 10.28 -3.89
CA ALA A 82 19.93 9.02 -4.59
C ALA A 82 20.64 9.22 -5.94
N LEU A 83 21.33 8.18 -6.34
CA LEU A 83 22.09 8.11 -7.56
C LEU A 83 21.84 6.76 -8.23
N ASP A 84 20.96 6.73 -9.22
CA ASP A 84 20.64 5.53 -9.99
C ASP A 84 21.32 5.59 -11.35
N ALA A 85 21.83 4.46 -11.82
CA ALA A 85 22.33 4.29 -13.17
C ALA A 85 21.83 2.99 -13.79
N SER A 86 21.57 3.02 -15.10
CA SER A 86 21.30 1.82 -15.88
C SER A 86 22.22 1.76 -17.10
N TYR A 87 22.74 0.57 -17.38
CA TYR A 87 23.60 0.31 -18.52
C TYR A 87 22.98 -0.77 -19.41
N ARG A 88 22.75 -0.43 -20.67
CA ARG A 88 22.25 -1.36 -21.68
C ARG A 88 23.42 -1.98 -22.46
N SER A 89 23.48 -3.30 -22.49
CA SER A 89 24.46 -4.10 -23.22
C SER A 89 23.77 -5.15 -24.10
N ASN A 90 24.57 -5.91 -24.87
CA ASN A 90 24.05 -7.07 -25.62
C ASN A 90 23.60 -8.21 -24.71
N ALA A 91 24.05 -8.24 -23.44
CA ALA A 91 23.65 -9.26 -22.45
C ALA A 91 22.38 -8.87 -21.70
N GLY A 92 21.89 -7.65 -21.86
CA GLY A 92 20.71 -7.16 -21.14
C GLY A 92 20.91 -5.78 -20.53
N ILE A 93 20.16 -5.49 -19.48
CA ILE A 93 20.15 -4.20 -18.78
C ILE A 93 20.64 -4.40 -17.35
N THR A 94 21.71 -3.70 -16.97
CA THR A 94 22.20 -3.64 -15.58
C THR A 94 21.70 -2.36 -14.92
N GLY A 95 21.04 -2.49 -13.76
CA GLY A 95 20.65 -1.41 -12.87
C GLY A 95 21.54 -1.37 -11.63
N VAL A 96 21.99 -0.20 -11.21
CA VAL A 96 22.73 0.02 -9.97
C VAL A 96 22.32 1.36 -9.36
N GLY A 97 22.24 1.42 -8.04
CA GLY A 97 21.92 2.67 -7.35
C GLY A 97 22.42 2.72 -5.92
N LEU A 98 22.54 3.95 -5.42
CA LEU A 98 22.85 4.29 -4.04
C LEU A 98 21.86 5.35 -3.56
N ASP A 99 21.34 5.21 -2.36
CA ASP A 99 20.51 6.20 -1.66
C ASP A 99 21.04 6.40 -0.25
N LEU A 100 21.31 7.65 0.11
CA LEU A 100 21.65 8.07 1.47
C LEU A 100 20.54 8.97 2.00
N ALA A 101 19.93 8.56 3.09
CA ALA A 101 18.83 9.30 3.73
C ALA A 101 19.02 9.40 5.23
N ARG A 102 18.53 10.51 5.81
CA ARG A 102 18.32 10.66 7.25
C ARG A 102 16.85 10.92 7.52
N VAL A 103 16.28 10.14 8.42
CA VAL A 103 14.93 10.28 8.94
C VAL A 103 15.02 10.75 10.38
N SER A 104 14.23 11.75 10.75
CA SER A 104 14.15 12.22 12.14
C SER A 104 12.71 12.43 12.55
N ILE A 105 12.42 12.24 13.83
CA ILE A 105 11.14 12.54 14.46
C ILE A 105 11.35 13.40 15.71
N ALA A 106 10.49 14.39 15.87
CA ALA A 106 10.32 15.12 17.12
C ALA A 106 8.86 14.95 17.56
N SER A 107 8.67 14.42 18.76
CA SER A 107 7.35 14.06 19.25
C SER A 107 7.25 14.23 20.75
N ASN A 108 6.09 14.74 21.23
CA ASN A 108 5.81 14.83 22.66
C ASN A 108 5.51 13.48 23.31
N ASN A 109 5.16 12.44 22.52
CA ASN A 109 4.91 11.09 23.02
C ASN A 109 6.11 10.16 22.75
N LEU A 110 6.63 10.14 21.51
CA LEU A 110 7.70 9.22 21.09
C LEU A 110 9.10 9.72 21.47
N GLY A 111 9.27 11.00 21.84
CA GLY A 111 10.59 11.61 22.03
C GLY A 111 11.22 12.09 20.71
N ASN A 112 12.54 12.30 20.75
CA ASN A 112 13.32 12.77 19.61
C ASN A 112 14.25 11.64 19.16
N HIS A 113 14.09 11.17 17.92
CA HIS A 113 14.90 10.10 17.36
C HIS A 113 15.34 10.43 15.95
N ASP A 114 16.44 9.85 15.53
CA ASP A 114 16.88 9.90 14.15
C ASP A 114 17.53 8.59 13.70
N ARG A 115 17.48 8.34 12.40
CA ARG A 115 18.02 7.15 11.74
C ARG A 115 18.66 7.57 10.42
N THR A 116 19.90 7.16 10.21
CA THR A 116 20.58 7.28 8.93
C THR A 116 20.48 5.95 8.19
N MET A 117 20.20 6.00 6.89
CA MET A 117 20.04 4.83 6.04
C MET A 117 20.92 5.00 4.81
N LEU A 118 21.72 3.97 4.52
CA LEU A 118 22.49 3.87 3.27
C LEU A 118 22.05 2.61 2.54
N THR A 119 21.38 2.77 1.40
CA THR A 119 20.90 1.67 0.58
C THR A 119 21.68 1.60 -0.72
N GLY A 120 22.14 0.42 -1.10
CA GLY A 120 22.68 0.13 -2.43
C GLY A 120 21.89 -1.00 -3.09
N PHE A 121 21.77 -0.97 -4.41
CA PHE A 121 21.19 -2.10 -5.16
C PHE A 121 22.00 -2.38 -6.43
N LEU A 122 21.92 -3.64 -6.85
CA LEU A 122 22.43 -4.13 -8.12
C LEU A 122 21.43 -5.17 -8.67
N GLU A 123 21.06 -5.00 -9.93
CA GLU A 123 20.22 -5.95 -10.66
C GLU A 123 20.70 -6.10 -12.10
N HIS A 124 20.41 -7.23 -12.73
CA HIS A 124 20.66 -7.42 -14.16
C HIS A 124 19.51 -8.18 -14.79
N ARG A 125 18.87 -7.55 -15.80
CA ARG A 125 17.84 -8.21 -16.61
C ARG A 125 18.48 -8.82 -17.85
N PHE A 126 18.57 -10.15 -17.86
CA PHE A 126 18.95 -10.95 -19.01
C PHE A 126 17.75 -11.16 -19.94
N HIS A 127 18.01 -11.14 -21.25
CA HIS A 127 17.03 -11.46 -22.28
C HIS A 127 17.52 -12.66 -23.09
N PHE A 128 16.67 -13.66 -23.28
CA PHE A 128 16.97 -14.88 -24.01
C PHE A 128 15.87 -15.18 -25.02
N PHE A 129 16.21 -15.93 -26.07
CA PHE A 129 15.25 -16.41 -27.07
C PHE A 129 14.46 -15.30 -27.75
N ASP A 130 15.14 -14.28 -28.26
CA ASP A 130 14.52 -13.13 -28.92
C ASP A 130 13.50 -12.42 -27.98
N ASP A 131 13.90 -12.16 -26.73
CA ASP A 131 13.12 -11.50 -25.67
C ASP A 131 11.93 -12.32 -25.14
N GLN A 132 11.78 -13.60 -25.51
CA GLN A 132 10.70 -14.45 -24.98
C GLN A 132 10.90 -14.83 -23.51
N PHE A 133 12.14 -14.94 -23.06
CA PHE A 133 12.46 -15.25 -21.66
C PHE A 133 13.31 -14.15 -21.04
N ASP A 134 12.83 -13.60 -19.95
CA ASP A 134 13.57 -12.65 -19.14
C ASP A 134 13.85 -13.23 -17.74
N LEU A 135 15.07 -12.96 -17.25
CA LEU A 135 15.56 -13.35 -15.94
C LEU A 135 16.23 -12.15 -15.29
N THR A 136 15.74 -11.74 -14.13
CA THR A 136 16.25 -10.57 -13.41
C THR A 136 16.64 -10.94 -11.98
N PRO A 137 17.86 -11.47 -11.73
CA PRO A 137 18.40 -11.51 -10.38
C PRO A 137 18.77 -10.11 -9.91
N GLY A 138 18.53 -9.85 -8.63
CA GLY A 138 18.85 -8.59 -7.99
C GLY A 138 19.16 -8.74 -6.51
N ILE A 139 19.88 -7.78 -5.97
CA ILE A 139 20.11 -7.64 -4.54
C ILE A 139 20.09 -6.17 -4.18
N ALA A 140 19.32 -5.82 -3.13
CA ALA A 140 19.49 -4.56 -2.43
C ALA A 140 20.06 -4.83 -1.04
N ALA A 141 20.76 -3.84 -0.49
CA ALA A 141 21.30 -3.90 0.85
C ALA A 141 21.22 -2.53 1.51
N THR A 142 20.76 -2.50 2.75
CA THR A 142 20.61 -1.26 3.53
C THR A 142 21.34 -1.39 4.86
N TYR A 143 22.14 -0.37 5.17
CA TYR A 143 22.66 -0.14 6.50
C TYR A 143 21.79 0.88 7.22
N PHE A 144 21.27 0.52 8.38
CA PHE A 144 20.53 1.39 9.29
C PHE A 144 21.42 1.71 10.50
N SER A 145 21.48 2.98 10.91
CA SER A 145 22.34 3.41 12.05
C SER A 145 21.99 2.73 13.37
N ASP A 146 20.77 2.27 13.54
CA ASP A 146 20.19 1.67 14.75
C ASP A 146 19.95 0.16 14.65
N PHE A 147 19.77 -0.39 13.43
CA PHE A 147 19.48 -1.81 13.20
C PHE A 147 20.56 -2.55 12.40
N GLY A 148 21.65 -1.86 11.99
CA GLY A 148 22.74 -2.51 11.27
C GLY A 148 22.45 -2.81 9.81
N PHE A 149 23.05 -3.87 9.28
CA PHE A 149 23.07 -4.22 7.86
C PHE A 149 22.06 -5.32 7.54
N HIS A 150 21.23 -5.10 6.49
CA HIS A 150 20.26 -6.06 5.97
C HIS A 150 20.36 -6.16 4.46
N ALA A 151 20.23 -7.38 3.92
CA ALA A 151 20.29 -7.65 2.48
C ALA A 151 18.97 -8.25 2.00
N PHE A 152 18.56 -7.86 0.78
CA PHE A 152 17.27 -8.17 0.16
C PHE A 152 17.50 -8.79 -1.21
N PRO A 153 17.90 -10.08 -1.30
CA PRO A 153 18.03 -10.75 -2.58
C PRO A 153 16.65 -11.04 -3.18
N GLY A 154 16.59 -11.01 -4.51
CA GLY A 154 15.38 -11.33 -5.26
C GLY A 154 15.70 -11.81 -6.67
N ILE A 155 14.72 -12.45 -7.28
CA ILE A 155 14.78 -12.92 -8.65
C ILE A 155 13.40 -12.85 -9.28
N ASP A 156 13.32 -12.29 -10.50
CA ASP A 156 12.12 -12.27 -11.33
C ASP A 156 12.35 -13.09 -12.59
N LEU A 157 11.32 -13.80 -13.00
CA LEU A 157 11.28 -14.64 -14.20
C LEU A 157 10.05 -14.27 -15.04
N GLY A 158 10.22 -14.19 -16.35
CA GLY A 158 9.11 -14.02 -17.29
C GLY A 158 9.32 -14.87 -18.53
N TYR A 159 8.28 -15.57 -18.98
CA TYR A 159 8.31 -16.33 -20.21
C TYR A 159 7.07 -16.08 -21.06
N GLU A 160 7.27 -15.54 -22.25
CA GLU A 160 6.23 -15.30 -23.24
C GLU A 160 6.06 -16.56 -24.11
N LEU A 161 5.07 -17.39 -23.75
CA LEU A 161 4.73 -18.60 -24.51
C LEU A 161 4.14 -18.28 -25.89
N LYS A 162 3.47 -17.14 -26.00
CA LYS A 162 2.88 -16.55 -27.20
C LYS A 162 2.77 -15.04 -27.00
N ASP A 163 2.63 -14.28 -28.07
CA ASP A 163 2.50 -12.79 -28.07
C ASP A 163 1.47 -12.23 -27.08
N ASN A 164 0.54 -13.07 -26.65
CA ASN A 164 -0.56 -12.68 -25.77
C ASN A 164 -0.66 -13.51 -24.48
N PHE A 165 0.30 -14.39 -24.20
CA PHE A 165 0.30 -15.23 -23.02
C PHE A 165 1.68 -15.31 -22.39
N LYS A 166 1.80 -14.73 -21.18
CA LYS A 166 3.03 -14.70 -20.38
C LYS A 166 2.82 -15.46 -19.08
N VAL A 167 3.77 -16.33 -18.73
CA VAL A 167 3.93 -16.89 -17.39
C VAL A 167 5.03 -16.12 -16.69
N TYR A 168 4.90 -15.89 -15.40
CA TYR A 168 5.90 -15.21 -14.59
C TYR A 168 6.04 -15.84 -13.22
N GLY A 169 7.18 -15.59 -12.59
CA GLY A 169 7.41 -15.98 -11.22
C GLY A 169 8.39 -15.00 -10.58
N ASN A 170 8.27 -14.80 -9.29
CA ASN A 170 9.24 -14.04 -8.51
C ASN A 170 9.50 -14.70 -7.16
N MET A 171 10.66 -14.43 -6.62
CA MET A 171 11.03 -14.78 -5.26
C MET A 171 11.86 -13.65 -4.69
N GLY A 172 11.49 -13.15 -3.51
CA GLY A 172 12.18 -12.03 -2.89
C GLY A 172 12.19 -12.13 -1.37
N TYR A 173 13.33 -11.74 -0.79
CA TYR A 173 13.49 -11.61 0.64
C TYR A 173 13.38 -10.15 1.04
N THR A 174 12.59 -9.84 2.05
CA THR A 174 12.30 -8.48 2.51
C THR A 174 12.51 -8.36 4.01
N TYR A 175 12.84 -7.14 4.45
CA TYR A 175 12.91 -6.73 5.85
C TYR A 175 12.06 -5.50 6.11
N ARG A 176 11.48 -5.42 7.29
CA ARG A 176 10.91 -4.19 7.83
C ARG A 176 11.50 -3.92 9.21
N ILE A 177 12.15 -2.79 9.38
CA ILE A 177 12.61 -2.34 10.68
C ILE A 177 11.43 -1.74 11.46
N PRO A 178 11.43 -1.85 12.82
CA PRO A 178 10.41 -1.24 13.65
C PRO A 178 10.30 0.26 13.40
N THR A 179 9.07 0.77 13.37
CA THR A 179 8.81 2.21 13.34
C THR A 179 9.05 2.82 14.72
N TYR A 180 9.21 4.14 14.80
CA TYR A 180 9.31 4.81 16.11
C TYR A 180 8.04 4.65 16.95
N THR A 181 6.87 4.49 16.30
CA THR A 181 5.62 4.17 16.98
C THR A 181 5.66 2.77 17.60
N ASP A 182 6.13 1.77 16.85
CA ASP A 182 6.27 0.40 17.36
C ASP A 182 7.22 0.34 18.58
N LEU A 183 8.28 1.17 18.57
CA LEU A 183 9.29 1.16 19.60
C LEU A 183 8.92 1.96 20.86
N TYR A 184 8.32 3.16 20.70
CA TYR A 184 8.30 4.16 21.78
C TYR A 184 6.92 4.69 22.13
N TYR A 185 5.86 4.33 21.38
CA TYR A 185 4.53 4.85 21.64
C TYR A 185 4.01 4.40 23.01
N THR A 186 3.39 5.33 23.76
CA THR A 186 2.77 5.01 25.04
C THR A 186 1.46 5.76 25.21
N SER A 187 0.39 5.01 25.43
CA SER A 187 -0.94 5.52 25.75
C SER A 187 -1.64 4.55 26.73
N PRO A 188 -2.79 4.92 27.29
CA PRO A 188 -3.57 4.00 28.11
C PRO A 188 -3.99 2.69 27.42
N THR A 189 -4.07 2.71 26.08
CA THR A 189 -4.57 1.59 25.27
C THR A 189 -3.50 0.92 24.43
N THR A 190 -2.29 1.48 24.34
CA THR A 190 -1.25 0.97 23.44
C THR A 190 0.14 1.27 24.00
N ILE A 191 1.00 0.27 24.00
CA ILE A 191 2.37 0.33 24.54
C ILE A 191 3.33 -0.21 23.47
N GLY A 192 4.31 0.60 23.08
CA GLY A 192 5.43 0.23 22.22
C GLY A 192 6.46 -0.63 22.96
N ASN A 193 7.38 -1.22 22.20
CA ASN A 193 8.43 -2.06 22.73
C ASN A 193 9.79 -1.71 22.09
N ALA A 194 10.70 -1.19 22.90
CA ALA A 194 12.03 -0.77 22.45
C ALA A 194 12.97 -1.94 22.07
N ASP A 195 12.63 -3.16 22.48
CA ASP A 195 13.42 -4.36 22.24
C ASP A 195 12.98 -5.13 20.98
N LEU A 196 12.13 -4.52 20.12
CA LEU A 196 11.70 -5.15 18.87
C LEU A 196 12.86 -5.39 17.91
N GLU A 197 12.84 -6.56 17.32
CA GLU A 197 13.72 -6.94 16.23
C GLU A 197 13.06 -6.64 14.86
N PRO A 198 13.86 -6.43 13.79
CA PRO A 198 13.32 -6.33 12.45
C PRO A 198 12.56 -7.59 12.03
N GLU A 199 11.43 -7.41 11.38
CA GLU A 199 10.73 -8.50 10.72
C GLU A 199 11.34 -8.81 9.34
N SER A 200 11.23 -10.06 8.93
CA SER A 200 11.66 -10.50 7.62
C SER A 200 10.62 -11.41 6.96
N ALA A 201 10.62 -11.46 5.63
CA ALA A 201 9.76 -12.37 4.91
C ALA A 201 10.40 -12.81 3.60
N LEU A 202 10.26 -14.11 3.30
CA LEU A 202 10.43 -14.66 1.97
C LEU A 202 9.07 -14.76 1.31
N THR A 203 8.94 -14.19 0.11
CA THR A 203 7.74 -14.31 -0.71
C THR A 203 8.10 -14.99 -2.02
N GLU A 204 7.29 -15.98 -2.40
CA GLU A 204 7.38 -16.70 -3.66
C GLU A 204 6.05 -16.57 -4.38
N GLU A 205 6.08 -16.22 -5.67
CA GLU A 205 4.89 -16.03 -6.48
C GLU A 205 5.06 -16.69 -7.84
N ILE A 206 3.98 -17.25 -8.36
CA ILE A 206 3.85 -17.70 -9.74
C ILE A 206 2.51 -17.22 -10.29
N GLY A 207 2.52 -16.78 -11.54
CA GLY A 207 1.31 -16.31 -12.19
C GLY A 207 1.36 -16.37 -13.69
N PHE A 208 0.24 -16.03 -14.31
CA PHE A 208 0.16 -15.84 -15.74
C PHE A 208 -0.69 -14.64 -16.11
N LYS A 209 -0.36 -14.05 -17.26
CA LYS A 209 -1.14 -12.97 -17.92
C LYS A 209 -1.56 -13.42 -19.31
N TRP A 210 -2.85 -13.24 -19.58
CA TRP A 210 -3.38 -13.46 -20.92
C TRP A 210 -4.12 -12.22 -21.40
N ASN A 211 -3.78 -11.75 -22.59
CA ASN A 211 -4.36 -10.54 -23.17
C ASN A 211 -4.90 -10.83 -24.57
N SER A 212 -6.11 -10.40 -24.84
CA SER A 212 -6.73 -10.45 -26.16
C SER A 212 -7.45 -9.13 -26.46
N SER A 213 -8.04 -8.99 -27.63
CA SER A 213 -8.81 -7.79 -27.97
C SER A 213 -9.99 -7.51 -27.00
N ARG A 214 -10.53 -8.55 -26.37
CA ARG A 214 -11.70 -8.46 -25.49
C ARG A 214 -11.42 -8.80 -24.04
N PHE A 215 -10.45 -9.66 -23.77
CA PHE A 215 -10.15 -10.16 -22.44
C PHE A 215 -8.75 -9.77 -21.99
N PHE A 216 -8.62 -9.42 -20.74
CA PHE A 216 -7.37 -9.44 -20.00
C PHE A 216 -7.59 -10.32 -18.78
N VAL A 217 -6.68 -11.26 -18.53
CA VAL A 217 -6.67 -12.15 -17.37
C VAL A 217 -5.30 -12.07 -16.74
N ASP A 218 -5.27 -11.84 -15.44
CA ASP A 218 -4.08 -11.96 -14.59
C ASP A 218 -4.43 -12.88 -13.43
N PHE A 219 -3.61 -13.89 -13.19
CA PHE A 219 -3.76 -14.82 -12.09
C PHE A 219 -2.40 -15.01 -11.42
N ALA A 220 -2.38 -14.94 -10.09
CA ALA A 220 -1.21 -15.22 -9.28
C ALA A 220 -1.57 -16.13 -8.10
N ALA A 221 -0.62 -16.97 -7.72
CA ALA A 221 -0.59 -17.71 -6.47
C ALA A 221 0.72 -17.40 -5.77
N PHE A 222 0.67 -17.06 -4.48
CA PHE A 222 1.86 -16.74 -3.72
C PHE A 222 1.87 -17.43 -2.35
N TYR A 223 3.08 -17.64 -1.86
CA TYR A 223 3.34 -18.06 -0.50
C TYR A 223 4.33 -17.10 0.14
N ARG A 224 3.99 -16.60 1.33
CA ARG A 224 4.84 -15.72 2.13
C ARG A 224 5.12 -16.37 3.47
N SER A 225 6.39 -16.53 3.82
CA SER A 225 6.83 -16.95 5.16
C SER A 225 7.49 -15.77 5.84
N ALA A 226 6.89 -15.30 6.92
CA ALA A 226 7.37 -14.17 7.71
C ALA A 226 7.86 -14.62 9.08
N ASP A 227 9.02 -14.09 9.47
CA ASP A 227 9.62 -14.28 10.79
C ASP A 227 9.68 -12.94 11.53
N ASN A 228 9.48 -12.98 12.84
CA ASN A 228 9.49 -11.80 13.72
C ASN A 228 8.50 -10.72 13.26
N LEU A 229 7.33 -11.09 12.72
CA LEU A 229 6.32 -10.11 12.31
C LEU A 229 5.97 -9.19 13.48
N ILE A 230 6.06 -7.89 13.28
CA ILE A 230 5.70 -6.90 14.31
C ILE A 230 4.21 -6.67 14.25
N ASP A 231 3.54 -6.95 15.38
CA ASP A 231 2.10 -6.72 15.54
C ASP A 231 1.79 -6.19 16.94
N TYR A 232 0.59 -5.66 17.10
CA TYR A 232 0.03 -5.29 18.40
C TYR A 232 -0.89 -6.40 18.89
N VAL A 233 -0.54 -6.94 20.05
CA VAL A 233 -1.19 -8.11 20.65
C VAL A 233 -1.65 -7.83 22.08
N LYS A 234 -2.60 -8.61 22.59
CA LYS A 234 -3.01 -8.62 24.00
C LYS A 234 -3.59 -9.96 24.43
N GLU A 235 -3.55 -10.27 25.71
CA GLU A 235 -4.09 -11.51 26.27
C GLU A 235 -5.59 -11.40 26.59
N ASN A 236 -6.02 -10.29 27.21
CA ASN A 236 -7.39 -10.05 27.59
C ASN A 236 -7.97 -8.86 26.84
N GLU A 237 -9.31 -8.78 26.75
CA GLU A 237 -10.01 -7.73 26.04
C GLU A 237 -9.71 -6.33 26.60
N ASP A 238 -9.58 -6.22 27.92
CA ASP A 238 -9.33 -4.95 28.61
C ASP A 238 -7.82 -4.56 28.69
N ASP A 239 -6.91 -5.44 28.29
CA ASP A 239 -5.49 -5.16 28.30
C ASP A 239 -5.11 -4.12 27.24
N PRO A 240 -4.05 -3.30 27.48
CA PRO A 240 -3.50 -2.46 26.43
C PRO A 240 -2.86 -3.32 25.34
N TRP A 241 -2.96 -2.88 24.10
CA TRP A 241 -2.21 -3.44 22.99
C TRP A 241 -0.72 -3.25 23.20
N GLN A 242 0.08 -4.31 23.02
CA GLN A 242 1.54 -4.29 23.14
C GLN A 242 2.17 -4.64 21.80
N SER A 243 3.12 -3.83 21.36
CA SER A 243 3.93 -4.12 20.20
C SER A 243 4.89 -5.29 20.49
N GLN A 244 4.79 -6.37 19.72
CA GLN A 244 5.61 -7.57 19.88
C GLN A 244 6.00 -8.18 18.54
N ASN A 245 7.13 -8.91 18.54
CA ASN A 245 7.48 -9.77 17.43
C ASN A 245 6.70 -11.09 17.52
N ILE A 246 5.87 -11.37 16.52
CA ILE A 246 5.18 -12.63 16.36
C ILE A 246 6.06 -13.57 15.53
N GLN A 247 6.29 -14.76 16.02
CA GLN A 247 7.12 -15.74 15.32
C GLN A 247 6.28 -16.53 14.30
N ASN A 248 6.86 -16.70 13.10
CA ASN A 248 6.40 -17.65 12.07
C ASN A 248 4.93 -17.47 11.63
N VAL A 249 4.68 -16.42 10.89
CA VAL A 249 3.43 -16.25 10.15
C VAL A 249 3.62 -16.66 8.70
N SER A 250 2.83 -17.62 8.22
CA SER A 250 2.81 -17.98 6.80
C SER A 250 1.47 -17.63 6.18
N THR A 251 1.53 -17.08 4.97
CA THR A 251 0.35 -16.68 4.20
C THR A 251 0.37 -17.37 2.85
N LEU A 252 -0.71 -18.09 2.54
CA LEU A 252 -1.01 -18.55 1.18
C LEU A 252 -2.03 -17.61 0.56
N GLY A 253 -1.72 -17.08 -0.64
CA GLY A 253 -2.60 -16.19 -1.38
C GLY A 253 -2.90 -16.65 -2.78
N LEU A 254 -4.11 -16.35 -3.27
CA LEU A 254 -4.53 -16.47 -4.66
C LEU A 254 -5.15 -15.15 -5.08
N GLU A 255 -4.75 -14.63 -6.23
CA GLU A 255 -5.29 -13.41 -6.80
C GLU A 255 -5.68 -13.60 -8.27
N SER A 256 -6.79 -12.99 -8.66
CA SER A 256 -7.24 -13.03 -10.06
C SER A 256 -7.90 -11.71 -10.44
N THR A 257 -7.55 -11.23 -11.62
CA THR A 257 -8.24 -10.11 -12.29
C THR A 257 -8.66 -10.55 -13.68
N VAL A 258 -9.94 -10.32 -14.01
CA VAL A 258 -10.48 -10.56 -15.35
C VAL A 258 -11.19 -9.31 -15.84
N ASP A 259 -10.70 -8.73 -16.93
CA ASP A 259 -11.38 -7.64 -17.65
C ASP A 259 -12.05 -8.21 -18.90
N TYR A 260 -13.30 -7.83 -19.12
CA TYR A 260 -14.03 -8.12 -20.35
C TYR A 260 -14.53 -6.85 -21.01
N ARG A 261 -14.01 -6.58 -22.22
CA ARG A 261 -14.35 -5.41 -23.03
C ARG A 261 -15.31 -5.80 -24.16
N PHE A 262 -16.41 -5.08 -24.25
CA PHE A 262 -17.41 -5.29 -25.30
C PHE A 262 -18.06 -3.96 -25.71
N SER A 263 -18.86 -3.97 -26.76
CA SER A 263 -19.63 -2.81 -27.18
C SER A 263 -21.13 -3.13 -27.08
N LEU A 264 -21.89 -2.21 -26.49
CA LEU A 264 -23.35 -2.26 -26.48
C LEU A 264 -23.87 -1.00 -27.19
N LEU A 265 -24.68 -1.15 -28.22
CA LEU A 265 -25.21 -0.03 -29.05
C LEU A 265 -24.08 0.91 -29.55
N ASN A 266 -22.93 0.34 -29.91
CA ASN A 266 -21.69 1.02 -30.35
C ASN A 266 -20.95 1.80 -29.25
N TYR A 267 -21.36 1.69 -28.00
CA TYR A 267 -20.65 2.30 -26.87
C TYR A 267 -19.78 1.27 -26.15
N PRO A 268 -18.55 1.65 -25.75
CA PRO A 268 -17.64 0.75 -25.06
C PRO A 268 -18.15 0.44 -23.64
N GLN A 269 -17.98 -0.81 -23.26
CA GLN A 269 -18.33 -1.36 -21.96
C GLN A 269 -17.14 -2.14 -21.42
N LEU A 270 -16.92 -2.09 -20.12
CA LEU A 270 -15.92 -2.88 -19.41
C LEU A 270 -16.54 -3.50 -18.18
N ILE A 271 -16.48 -4.83 -18.09
CA ILE A 271 -16.70 -5.56 -16.84
C ILE A 271 -15.34 -5.95 -16.31
N ARG A 272 -15.08 -5.65 -15.03
CA ARG A 272 -13.90 -6.12 -14.31
C ARG A 272 -14.35 -6.99 -13.14
N PHE A 273 -13.73 -8.13 -13.02
CA PHE A 273 -13.84 -9.03 -11.89
C PHE A 273 -12.49 -9.17 -11.21
N GLY A 274 -12.44 -9.00 -9.91
CA GLY A 274 -11.28 -9.23 -9.06
C GLY A 274 -11.62 -10.19 -7.94
N TYR A 275 -10.74 -11.12 -7.65
CA TYR A 275 -10.85 -12.04 -6.53
C TYR A 275 -9.51 -12.17 -5.82
N ALA A 276 -9.54 -12.10 -4.50
CA ALA A 276 -8.40 -12.41 -3.64
C ALA A 276 -8.83 -13.40 -2.56
N TYR A 277 -7.96 -14.37 -2.30
CA TYR A 277 -8.05 -15.32 -1.20
C TYR A 277 -6.76 -15.30 -0.41
N LEU A 278 -6.84 -15.15 0.91
CA LEU A 278 -5.72 -15.21 1.84
C LEU A 278 -6.00 -16.23 2.92
N LYS A 279 -4.98 -17.02 3.24
CA LYS A 279 -5.00 -17.94 4.37
C LYS A 279 -3.71 -17.78 5.17
N ASP A 280 -3.86 -17.18 6.35
CA ASP A 280 -2.79 -17.03 7.31
C ASP A 280 -2.73 -18.24 8.25
N ASP A 281 -1.51 -18.63 8.62
CA ASP A 281 -1.20 -19.62 9.65
C ASP A 281 -0.19 -19.00 10.62
N ILE A 282 -0.67 -18.64 11.81
CA ILE A 282 0.13 -18.02 12.88
C ILE A 282 0.54 -19.13 13.84
N LYS A 283 1.84 -19.43 13.91
CA LYS A 283 2.38 -20.48 14.80
C LYS A 283 2.89 -19.85 16.10
N ASN A 284 2.66 -20.57 17.21
CA ASN A 284 3.18 -20.22 18.55
C ASN A 284 2.73 -18.83 19.04
N SER A 285 1.43 -18.56 19.05
CA SER A 285 0.89 -17.35 19.64
C SER A 285 0.58 -17.57 21.14
N ASP A 286 1.26 -16.82 22.00
CA ASP A 286 0.98 -16.74 23.45
C ASP A 286 -0.06 -15.63 23.78
N PHE A 287 -0.84 -15.19 22.79
CA PHE A 287 -1.83 -14.12 22.92
C PHE A 287 -3.17 -14.53 22.31
N ASN A 288 -4.27 -13.95 22.83
CA ASN A 288 -5.61 -14.24 22.37
C ASN A 288 -6.09 -13.27 21.28
N PHE A 289 -5.51 -12.06 21.21
CA PHE A 289 -5.91 -11.01 20.29
C PHE A 289 -4.69 -10.45 19.54
N SER A 290 -4.84 -10.24 18.25
CA SER A 290 -3.85 -9.67 17.32
C SER A 290 -4.52 -8.69 16.39
N GLN A 291 -3.93 -7.50 16.20
CA GLN A 291 -4.46 -6.53 15.23
C GLN A 291 -4.29 -7.01 13.80
N TYR A 292 -3.26 -7.76 13.51
CA TYR A 292 -3.06 -8.40 12.21
C TYR A 292 -4.24 -9.33 11.87
N SER A 293 -4.62 -10.22 12.80
CA SER A 293 -5.75 -11.13 12.62
C SER A 293 -7.08 -10.41 12.49
N LEU A 294 -7.30 -9.31 13.24
CA LEU A 294 -8.52 -8.51 13.17
C LEU A 294 -8.68 -7.80 11.82
N ASN A 295 -7.58 -7.36 11.23
CA ASN A 295 -7.59 -6.62 9.97
C ASN A 295 -7.44 -7.53 8.75
N SER A 296 -7.14 -8.81 8.94
CA SER A 296 -6.99 -9.79 7.87
C SER A 296 -8.32 -10.03 7.14
N MET A 297 -8.24 -10.31 5.84
CA MET A 297 -9.37 -10.75 5.03
C MET A 297 -9.07 -12.14 4.47
N LYS A 298 -10.10 -13.00 4.42
CA LYS A 298 -10.01 -14.34 3.87
C LYS A 298 -10.44 -14.39 2.41
N HIS A 299 -11.55 -13.74 2.09
CA HIS A 299 -12.07 -13.64 0.73
C HIS A 299 -12.42 -12.20 0.41
N GLN A 300 -12.04 -11.75 -0.77
CA GLN A 300 -12.49 -10.49 -1.34
C GLN A 300 -12.93 -10.71 -2.79
N VAL A 301 -14.13 -10.24 -3.13
CA VAL A 301 -14.66 -10.19 -4.49
C VAL A 301 -14.96 -8.75 -4.85
N ASN A 302 -14.45 -8.30 -5.98
CA ASN A 302 -14.76 -6.99 -6.56
C ASN A 302 -15.32 -7.20 -7.96
N VAL A 303 -16.48 -6.61 -8.26
CA VAL A 303 -17.06 -6.60 -9.60
C VAL A 303 -17.38 -5.18 -9.97
N SER A 304 -16.91 -4.71 -11.10
CA SER A 304 -17.30 -3.38 -11.61
C SER A 304 -17.79 -3.45 -13.06
N LEU A 305 -18.74 -2.60 -13.36
CA LEU A 305 -19.24 -2.33 -14.71
C LEU A 305 -19.01 -0.85 -15.02
N GLU A 306 -18.15 -0.57 -15.99
CA GLU A 306 -17.95 0.75 -16.55
C GLU A 306 -18.63 0.82 -17.92
N SER A 307 -19.53 1.78 -18.09
CA SER A 307 -20.36 1.88 -19.29
C SER A 307 -20.34 3.30 -19.85
N GLN A 308 -20.04 3.42 -21.14
CA GLN A 308 -20.44 4.60 -21.90
C GLN A 308 -21.90 4.41 -22.30
N LEU A 309 -22.81 5.19 -21.71
CA LEU A 309 -24.25 5.06 -22.00
C LEU A 309 -24.62 5.78 -23.31
N ILE A 310 -24.11 6.99 -23.47
CA ILE A 310 -24.22 7.84 -24.63
C ILE A 310 -22.95 8.70 -24.75
N ASN A 311 -22.80 9.45 -25.84
CA ASN A 311 -21.56 10.21 -26.13
C ASN A 311 -21.03 11.10 -24.99
N TRP A 312 -21.91 11.58 -24.14
CA TRP A 312 -21.55 12.51 -23.08
C TRP A 312 -21.79 11.97 -21.65
N LEU A 313 -22.35 10.76 -21.49
CA LEU A 313 -22.71 10.18 -20.19
C LEU A 313 -22.05 8.82 -19.99
N GLN A 314 -21.30 8.71 -18.92
CA GLN A 314 -20.67 7.48 -18.43
C GLN A 314 -21.28 7.08 -17.10
N GLN A 315 -21.35 5.77 -16.83
CA GLN A 315 -21.65 5.23 -15.51
C GLN A 315 -20.57 4.25 -15.09
N SER A 316 -20.39 4.13 -13.77
CA SER A 316 -19.65 3.04 -13.13
C SER A 316 -20.49 2.50 -11.98
N ILE A 317 -20.60 1.18 -11.88
CA ILE A 317 -21.21 0.48 -10.74
C ILE A 317 -20.16 -0.47 -10.23
N ALA A 318 -19.92 -0.47 -8.92
CA ALA A 318 -18.97 -1.35 -8.26
C ALA A 318 -19.66 -2.11 -7.12
N PHE A 319 -19.40 -3.42 -7.06
CA PHE A 319 -19.80 -4.31 -5.98
C PHE A 319 -18.54 -4.83 -5.30
N ARG A 320 -18.52 -4.82 -3.98
CA ARG A 320 -17.46 -5.38 -3.15
C ARG A 320 -18.06 -6.30 -2.10
N PHE A 321 -17.50 -7.50 -2.00
CA PHE A 321 -17.76 -8.45 -0.92
C PHE A 321 -16.44 -8.76 -0.22
N VAL A 322 -16.46 -8.78 1.11
CA VAL A 322 -15.30 -9.16 1.95
C VAL A 322 -15.79 -10.13 3.03
N GLU A 323 -15.04 -11.21 3.23
CA GLU A 323 -15.18 -12.15 4.34
C GLU A 323 -13.88 -12.20 5.14
N ARG A 324 -13.99 -12.13 6.45
CA ARG A 324 -12.87 -12.23 7.39
C ARG A 324 -12.63 -13.68 7.83
N PRO A 325 -11.47 -14.00 8.45
CA PRO A 325 -11.18 -15.34 8.97
C PRO A 325 -12.21 -15.89 9.98
N ASP A 326 -12.85 -15.03 10.77
CA ASP A 326 -13.90 -15.38 11.74
C ASP A 326 -15.27 -15.65 11.11
N GLY A 327 -15.43 -15.48 9.79
CA GLY A 327 -16.66 -15.64 9.04
C GLY A 327 -17.55 -14.40 8.98
N THR A 328 -17.16 -13.31 9.65
CA THR A 328 -17.85 -12.02 9.47
C THR A 328 -17.66 -11.54 8.04
N ASN A 329 -18.71 -10.96 7.45
CA ASN A 329 -18.65 -10.50 6.07
C ASN A 329 -19.52 -9.26 5.87
N TYR A 330 -19.25 -8.54 4.79
CA TYR A 330 -20.06 -7.42 4.35
C TYR A 330 -20.04 -7.29 2.83
N GLN A 331 -21.01 -6.56 2.28
CA GLN A 331 -21.12 -6.28 0.86
C GLN A 331 -21.52 -4.83 0.62
N VAL A 332 -20.82 -4.15 -0.26
CA VAL A 332 -21.04 -2.74 -0.56
C VAL A 332 -21.26 -2.55 -2.06
N VAL A 333 -22.23 -1.71 -2.42
CA VAL A 333 -22.48 -1.29 -3.79
C VAL A 333 -22.33 0.22 -3.89
N ASP A 334 -21.48 0.64 -4.83
CA ASP A 334 -21.23 2.02 -5.17
C ASP A 334 -21.64 2.29 -6.62
N ALA A 335 -22.08 3.51 -6.93
CA ALA A 335 -22.33 3.92 -8.31
C ALA A 335 -21.84 5.35 -8.55
N LYS A 336 -21.40 5.62 -9.78
CA LYS A 336 -21.00 6.95 -10.21
C LYS A 336 -21.55 7.24 -11.61
N LEU A 337 -22.11 8.44 -11.79
CA LEU A 337 -22.48 9.01 -13.07
C LEU A 337 -21.55 10.18 -13.40
N THR A 338 -21.08 10.27 -14.64
CA THR A 338 -20.21 11.36 -15.10
C THR A 338 -20.70 11.85 -16.45
N GLY A 339 -21.10 13.10 -16.52
CA GLY A 339 -21.48 13.79 -17.76
C GLY A 339 -20.40 14.76 -18.20
N LYS A 340 -20.01 14.71 -19.51
CA LYS A 340 -18.98 15.58 -20.10
C LYS A 340 -19.54 16.32 -21.31
N ILE A 341 -19.63 17.64 -21.22
CA ILE A 341 -20.13 18.49 -22.32
C ILE A 341 -19.25 19.75 -22.44
N LYS A 342 -18.60 19.95 -23.58
CA LYS A 342 -17.85 21.19 -23.91
C LYS A 342 -16.87 21.65 -22.81
N GLY A 343 -16.05 20.74 -22.27
CA GLY A 343 -15.07 21.06 -21.23
C GLY A 343 -15.64 21.10 -19.81
N VAL A 344 -16.97 21.04 -19.63
CA VAL A 344 -17.60 20.87 -18.32
C VAL A 344 -17.78 19.40 -18.01
N GLU A 345 -17.33 18.96 -16.85
CA GLU A 345 -17.60 17.63 -16.30
C GLU A 345 -18.45 17.77 -15.03
N LEU A 346 -19.60 17.12 -15.01
CA LEU A 346 -20.47 16.97 -13.83
C LEU A 346 -20.45 15.52 -13.39
N SER A 347 -20.19 15.26 -12.13
CA SER A 347 -20.22 13.91 -11.56
C SER A 347 -21.11 13.81 -10.34
N ALA A 348 -21.77 12.66 -10.16
CA ALA A 348 -22.48 12.28 -8.96
C ALA A 348 -22.03 10.87 -8.57
N ALA A 349 -21.47 10.73 -7.38
CA ALA A 349 -21.07 9.46 -6.79
C ALA A 349 -22.01 9.13 -5.62
N PHE A 350 -22.48 7.89 -5.57
CA PHE A 350 -23.34 7.32 -4.56
C PHE A 350 -22.58 6.15 -3.93
N ASN A 351 -22.19 6.29 -2.69
CA ASN A 351 -21.41 5.29 -1.96
C ASN A 351 -22.31 4.54 -1.00
N ASN A 352 -22.05 3.24 -0.85
CA ASN A 352 -22.80 2.34 0.03
C ASN A 352 -24.32 2.48 -0.15
N ILE A 353 -24.80 2.25 -1.38
CA ILE A 353 -26.20 2.51 -1.79
C ILE A 353 -27.23 1.82 -0.90
N PHE A 354 -26.89 0.67 -0.33
CA PHE A 354 -27.78 -0.11 0.52
C PHE A 354 -27.62 0.15 2.02
N SER A 355 -26.79 1.14 2.41
CA SER A 355 -26.49 1.47 3.82
C SER A 355 -26.03 0.27 4.64
N GLU A 356 -25.18 -0.58 4.06
CA GLU A 356 -24.56 -1.70 4.77
C GLU A 356 -23.74 -1.18 5.96
N ALA A 357 -24.02 -1.72 7.15
CA ALA A 357 -23.24 -1.41 8.35
C ALA A 357 -22.03 -2.33 8.41
N TYR A 358 -20.83 -1.80 8.21
CA TYR A 358 -19.61 -2.57 8.19
C TYR A 358 -18.43 -1.82 8.82
N THR A 359 -17.40 -2.58 9.15
CA THR A 359 -16.14 -2.07 9.70
C THR A 359 -14.99 -2.51 8.79
N GLU A 360 -13.93 -1.72 8.72
CA GLU A 360 -12.68 -2.09 8.03
C GLU A 360 -11.53 -2.14 9.04
N THR A 361 -10.62 -1.18 8.99
CA THR A 361 -9.44 -1.15 9.86
C THR A 361 -9.85 -0.87 11.32
N ASN A 362 -9.28 -1.63 12.24
CA ASN A 362 -9.45 -1.45 13.69
C ASN A 362 -10.93 -1.44 14.16
N LEU A 363 -11.81 -2.12 13.45
CA LEU A 363 -13.26 -2.17 13.73
C LEU A 363 -13.94 -0.79 13.67
N VAL A 364 -13.36 0.18 12.97
CA VAL A 364 -13.98 1.50 12.78
C VAL A 364 -15.21 1.37 11.88
N PRO A 365 -16.39 1.84 12.31
CA PRO A 365 -17.57 1.85 11.48
C PRO A 365 -17.37 2.73 10.24
N MET A 366 -17.67 2.17 9.09
CA MET A 366 -17.61 2.89 7.82
C MET A 366 -18.90 3.68 7.58
N PRO A 367 -18.83 4.77 6.78
CA PRO A 367 -20.03 5.56 6.47
C PRO A 367 -21.13 4.71 5.81
N GLU A 368 -22.35 4.88 6.30
CA GLU A 368 -23.56 4.42 5.62
C GLU A 368 -23.71 5.14 4.27
N PHE A 369 -24.89 5.03 3.64
CA PHE A 369 -25.15 5.72 2.38
C PHE A 369 -24.75 7.20 2.44
N ASN A 370 -23.97 7.60 1.45
CA ASN A 370 -23.60 9.01 1.24
C ASN A 370 -23.47 9.30 -0.26
N PHE A 371 -23.56 10.57 -0.62
CA PHE A 371 -23.35 10.98 -2.01
C PHE A 371 -22.47 12.21 -2.11
N LEU A 372 -21.77 12.33 -3.23
CA LEU A 372 -20.90 13.45 -3.58
C LEU A 372 -21.27 13.97 -4.97
N VAL A 373 -21.33 15.28 -5.13
CA VAL A 373 -21.50 15.94 -6.43
C VAL A 373 -20.26 16.76 -6.73
N GLY A 374 -19.70 16.57 -7.91
CA GLY A 374 -18.52 17.27 -8.38
C GLY A 374 -18.77 17.99 -9.70
N LEU A 375 -18.23 19.21 -9.81
CA LEU A 375 -18.19 20.00 -11.02
C LEU A 375 -16.75 20.37 -11.34
N SER A 376 -16.28 20.07 -12.55
CA SER A 376 -14.98 20.51 -13.04
C SER A 376 -15.09 21.13 -14.43
N TYR A 377 -14.17 22.03 -14.73
CA TYR A 377 -14.05 22.66 -16.03
C TYR A 377 -12.60 22.59 -16.52
N ILE A 378 -12.43 22.10 -17.74
CA ILE A 378 -11.11 22.03 -18.39
C ILE A 378 -11.00 23.19 -19.37
N PHE A 379 -10.08 24.10 -19.07
CA PHE A 379 -9.72 25.18 -19.98
C PHE A 379 -8.78 24.61 -21.07
N ASN A 380 -9.17 24.78 -22.33
CA ASN A 380 -8.36 24.41 -23.51
C ASN A 380 -7.70 25.65 -24.10
#